data_4d0091771be42c059763cc4c103977b4
#
_entry.id   4d0091771be42c059763cc4c103977b4
#
_cell.length_a   1.000
_cell.length_b   1.000
_cell.length_c   1.000
_cell.angle_alpha   90.00
_cell.angle_beta   90.00
_cell.angle_gamma   90.00
#
_symmetry.space_group_name_H-M   'P 1'
#
loop_
_entity.id
_entity.type
_entity.pdbx_description
1 polymer ?
#
loop_
_entity_poly.entity_id
_entity_poly.type
_entity_poly.pdbx_seq_one_letter_code
_entity_poly.pdbx_strand_id
1 'polypeptide(L)'
;MTTALTPTSTATASNGPTRAAAEAAFVTRDLSVWYGEKEAVKKVNLDILSRHITAIIGPSGCGKSTFLRCLNRMHELTPGARTTGQILFRGEDLYGSKVDAATVRRRVGMVFQKSNPFPTMSIAENVVAGLRLNGVRSRGVLNEHMEKALRMSALWDEVKDDLNRPGISLSGGQQQRLCIARAVAMEPEVLLMDEPCSALDPIATGKVEELIQELKQRYTIVLVTHNMQQAGRCSDFTAFFYLGQLVEFD
;
A
#
# COMPACT_ATOMS: atom_id res chain seq x y z
N MET A 1 -18.16 61.65 -6.34
CA MET A 1 -18.14 60.63 -7.39
C MET A 1 -16.99 59.69 -7.07
N THR A 2 -17.31 58.54 -6.41
CA THR A 2 -16.33 57.57 -5.92
C THR A 2 -16.49 56.31 -6.76
N THR A 3 -15.47 56.05 -7.59
CA THR A 3 -15.50 54.89 -8.50
C THR A 3 -14.98 53.69 -7.75
N ALA A 4 -15.82 52.65 -7.57
CA ALA A 4 -15.42 51.38 -6.96
C ALA A 4 -14.70 50.50 -8.00
N LEU A 5 -13.49 50.05 -7.67
CA LEU A 5 -12.74 49.03 -8.41
C LEU A 5 -13.14 47.66 -7.92
N THR A 6 -13.74 46.86 -8.82
CA THR A 6 -13.98 45.41 -8.64
C THR A 6 -12.68 44.64 -8.95
N PRO A 7 -12.25 43.70 -8.12
CA PRO A 7 -11.15 42.81 -8.48
C PRO A 7 -11.67 41.62 -9.31
N THR A 8 -11.21 41.55 -10.56
CA THR A 8 -11.39 40.39 -11.45
C THR A 8 -10.43 39.29 -11.01
N SER A 9 -10.94 38.25 -10.37
CA SER A 9 -10.19 37.02 -10.07
C SER A 9 -10.19 36.13 -11.31
N THR A 10 -9.06 36.10 -12.04
CA THR A 10 -8.77 35.09 -13.05
C THR A 10 -8.02 33.94 -12.37
N ALA A 11 -8.74 32.92 -11.91
CA ALA A 11 -8.15 31.65 -11.56
C ALA A 11 -7.74 30.92 -12.85
N THR A 12 -6.44 30.87 -13.13
CA THR A 12 -5.87 30.00 -14.17
C THR A 12 -5.95 28.56 -13.67
N ALA A 13 -6.89 27.79 -14.24
CA ALA A 13 -6.94 26.35 -14.09
C ALA A 13 -5.70 25.74 -14.76
N SER A 14 -4.80 25.15 -13.97
CA SER A 14 -3.72 24.31 -14.47
C SER A 14 -4.34 23.01 -15.01
N ASN A 15 -4.34 22.82 -16.33
CA ASN A 15 -4.72 21.58 -16.98
C ASN A 15 -3.65 20.52 -16.74
N GLY A 16 -3.73 19.82 -15.60
CA GLY A 16 -3.11 18.53 -15.42
C GLY A 16 -3.83 17.46 -16.27
N PRO A 17 -3.21 16.29 -16.59
CA PRO A 17 -3.82 15.27 -17.43
C PRO A 17 -5.18 14.88 -16.88
N THR A 18 -6.18 14.89 -17.75
CA THR A 18 -7.60 14.73 -17.43
C THR A 18 -7.81 13.44 -16.63
N ARG A 19 -8.22 13.58 -15.39
CA ARG A 19 -8.52 12.51 -14.39
C ARG A 19 -9.59 11.50 -14.87
N ALA A 20 -10.18 11.72 -16.03
CA ALA A 20 -11.33 10.97 -16.55
C ALA A 20 -10.99 9.67 -17.31
N ALA A 21 -9.72 9.31 -17.52
CA ALA A 21 -9.34 8.17 -18.36
C ALA A 21 -8.71 6.98 -17.60
N ALA A 22 -8.38 7.09 -16.33
CA ALA A 22 -7.80 6.01 -15.54
C ALA A 22 -8.88 5.35 -14.66
N GLU A 23 -9.08 4.04 -14.83
CA GLU A 23 -10.01 3.26 -14.00
C GLU A 23 -9.54 3.26 -12.53
N ALA A 24 -10.42 3.65 -11.60
CA ALA A 24 -10.10 3.63 -10.18
C ALA A 24 -9.98 2.19 -9.66
N ALA A 25 -8.87 1.89 -8.95
CA ALA A 25 -8.72 0.62 -8.23
C ALA A 25 -9.59 0.62 -6.97
N PHE A 26 -9.58 1.74 -6.22
CA PHE A 26 -10.45 1.94 -5.07
C PHE A 26 -11.23 3.24 -5.19
N VAL A 27 -12.47 3.20 -4.70
CA VAL A 27 -13.33 4.36 -4.53
C VAL A 27 -13.87 4.34 -3.11
N THR A 28 -13.53 5.36 -2.30
CA THR A 28 -14.08 5.49 -0.95
C THR A 28 -15.12 6.60 -0.91
N ARG A 29 -16.25 6.36 -0.21
CA ARG A 29 -17.34 7.32 -0.04
C ARG A 29 -17.76 7.38 1.43
N ASP A 30 -17.64 8.57 2.02
CA ASP A 30 -17.94 8.88 3.42
C ASP A 30 -17.35 7.85 4.40
N LEU A 31 -16.15 7.34 4.10
CA LEU A 31 -15.50 6.32 4.91
C LEU A 31 -15.14 6.89 6.27
N SER A 32 -15.73 6.32 7.32
CA SER A 32 -15.35 6.59 8.71
C SER A 32 -14.99 5.30 9.44
N VAL A 33 -13.99 5.38 10.33
CA VAL A 33 -13.46 4.22 11.07
C VAL A 33 -13.25 4.59 12.53
N TRP A 34 -13.70 3.71 13.42
CA TRP A 34 -13.54 3.85 14.87
C TRP A 34 -12.80 2.68 15.47
N TYR A 35 -12.08 2.95 16.56
CA TYR A 35 -11.57 1.98 17.51
C TYR A 35 -12.15 2.29 18.89
N GLY A 36 -13.13 1.49 19.32
CA GLY A 36 -13.99 1.86 20.46
C GLY A 36 -14.73 3.15 20.20
N GLU A 37 -14.53 4.16 21.05
CA GLU A 37 -15.15 5.49 20.92
C GLU A 37 -14.36 6.47 20.03
N LYS A 38 -13.07 6.16 19.77
CA LYS A 38 -12.20 7.07 19.00
C LYS A 38 -12.44 6.92 17.50
N GLU A 39 -12.91 8.00 16.85
CA GLU A 39 -12.98 8.11 15.40
C GLU A 39 -11.59 8.42 14.83
N ALA A 40 -11.00 7.45 14.15
CA ALA A 40 -9.65 7.53 13.60
C ALA A 40 -9.60 8.01 12.15
N VAL A 41 -10.67 7.77 11.37
CA VAL A 41 -10.87 8.24 9.98
C VAL A 41 -12.27 8.80 9.90
N LYS A 42 -12.44 9.96 9.23
CA LYS A 42 -13.67 10.77 9.27
C LYS A 42 -14.12 11.14 7.87
N LYS A 43 -15.17 10.50 7.36
CA LYS A 43 -15.85 10.79 6.08
C LYS A 43 -14.89 11.00 4.91
N VAL A 44 -13.92 10.12 4.75
CA VAL A 44 -12.93 10.22 3.69
C VAL A 44 -13.55 9.81 2.35
N ASN A 45 -13.42 10.69 1.37
CA ASN A 45 -13.78 10.48 -0.03
C ASN A 45 -12.51 10.55 -0.87
N LEU A 46 -12.06 9.43 -1.44
CA LEU A 46 -10.81 9.32 -2.19
C LEU A 46 -10.93 8.27 -3.29
N ASP A 47 -10.53 8.62 -4.50
CA ASP A 47 -10.42 7.71 -5.64
C ASP A 47 -8.94 7.41 -5.88
N ILE A 48 -8.56 6.14 -5.75
CA ILE A 48 -7.18 5.66 -5.97
C ILE A 48 -7.12 5.05 -7.37
N LEU A 49 -6.29 5.64 -8.23
CA LEU A 49 -6.19 5.23 -9.63
C LEU A 49 -5.37 3.95 -9.81
N SER A 50 -5.81 3.12 -10.76
CA SER A 50 -5.13 1.87 -11.11
C SER A 50 -3.75 2.14 -11.72
N ARG A 51 -2.76 1.30 -11.40
CA ARG A 51 -1.38 1.37 -11.93
C ARG A 51 -0.68 2.71 -11.71
N HIS A 52 -1.05 3.36 -10.61
CA HIS A 52 -0.37 4.56 -10.10
C HIS A 52 0.07 4.32 -8.67
N ILE A 53 1.01 5.14 -8.23
CA ILE A 53 1.42 5.21 -6.83
C ILE A 53 0.71 6.39 -6.19
N THR A 54 -0.16 6.11 -5.22
CA THR A 54 -0.79 7.13 -4.38
C THR A 54 -0.10 7.14 -3.02
N ALA A 55 0.57 8.24 -2.68
CA ALA A 55 1.11 8.44 -1.34
C ALA A 55 0.06 9.03 -0.41
N ILE A 56 0.00 8.51 0.81
CA ILE A 56 -0.80 9.06 1.90
C ILE A 56 0.18 9.65 2.92
N ILE A 57 0.16 10.96 3.07
CA ILE A 57 1.06 11.70 3.96
C ILE A 57 0.29 12.41 5.07
N GLY A 58 1.00 12.86 6.11
CA GLY A 58 0.45 13.63 7.23
C GLY A 58 1.11 13.26 8.55
N PRO A 59 0.80 13.99 9.65
CA PRO A 59 1.39 13.78 10.97
C PRO A 59 1.15 12.36 11.52
N SER A 60 1.99 11.93 12.45
CA SER A 60 1.79 10.66 13.16
C SER A 60 0.45 10.65 13.90
N GLY A 61 -0.25 9.51 13.84
CA GLY A 61 -1.56 9.34 14.49
C GLY A 61 -2.75 10.00 13.80
N CYS A 62 -2.60 10.62 12.62
CA CYS A 62 -3.71 11.25 11.90
C CYS A 62 -4.62 10.29 11.10
N GLY A 63 -4.46 8.97 11.20
CA GLY A 63 -5.37 7.99 10.58
C GLY A 63 -4.85 7.31 9.30
N LYS A 64 -3.66 7.62 8.76
CA LYS A 64 -3.10 7.07 7.52
C LYS A 64 -3.08 5.54 7.47
N SER A 65 -2.42 4.91 8.45
CA SER A 65 -2.34 3.45 8.52
C SER A 65 -3.69 2.80 8.79
N THR A 66 -4.61 3.50 9.48
CA THR A 66 -6.00 3.05 9.65
C THR A 66 -6.71 3.01 8.31
N PHE A 67 -6.66 4.11 7.56
CA PHE A 67 -7.24 4.18 6.20
C PHE A 67 -6.64 3.10 5.29
N LEU A 68 -5.31 2.98 5.26
CA LEU A 68 -4.62 1.96 4.46
C LEU A 68 -5.12 0.54 4.77
N ARG A 69 -5.25 0.20 6.06
CA ARG A 69 -5.71 -1.12 6.51
C ARG A 69 -7.19 -1.40 6.23
N CYS A 70 -7.99 -0.38 5.96
CA CYS A 70 -9.38 -0.57 5.54
C CYS A 70 -9.46 -1.10 4.10
N LEU A 71 -8.52 -0.72 3.22
CA LEU A 71 -8.49 -1.15 1.83
C LEU A 71 -8.30 -2.66 1.65
N ASN A 72 -7.81 -3.38 2.68
CA ASN A 72 -7.71 -4.84 2.70
C ASN A 72 -8.38 -5.50 3.92
N ARG A 73 -9.22 -4.75 4.64
CA ARG A 73 -9.98 -5.22 5.80
C ARG A 73 -9.10 -5.72 6.97
N MET A 74 -7.82 -5.27 7.03
CA MET A 74 -6.92 -5.64 8.14
C MET A 74 -7.27 -4.92 9.45
N HIS A 75 -7.93 -3.75 9.40
CA HIS A 75 -8.36 -3.03 10.61
C HIS A 75 -9.36 -3.84 11.44
N GLU A 76 -10.16 -4.72 10.81
CA GLU A 76 -11.13 -5.62 11.47
C GLU A 76 -10.48 -6.60 12.47
N LEU A 77 -9.15 -6.83 12.35
CA LEU A 77 -8.41 -7.64 13.30
C LEU A 77 -8.18 -6.95 14.66
N THR A 78 -8.45 -5.65 14.72
CA THR A 78 -8.36 -4.89 15.97
C THR A 78 -9.71 -4.96 16.70
N PRO A 79 -9.76 -5.47 17.96
CA PRO A 79 -10.99 -5.54 18.73
C PRO A 79 -11.66 -4.17 18.84
N GLY A 80 -12.99 -4.11 18.65
CA GLY A 80 -13.77 -2.88 18.70
C GLY A 80 -13.63 -1.97 17.48
N ALA A 81 -12.97 -2.43 16.41
CA ALA A 81 -12.96 -1.71 15.14
C ALA A 81 -14.34 -1.76 14.47
N ARG A 82 -14.80 -0.61 14.01
CA ARG A 82 -16.04 -0.49 13.20
C ARG A 82 -15.85 0.51 12.09
N THR A 83 -16.56 0.28 10.99
CA THR A 83 -16.45 1.06 9.76
C THR A 83 -17.85 1.46 9.29
N THR A 84 -18.00 2.67 8.76
CA THR A 84 -19.19 3.12 8.01
C THR A 84 -18.76 3.80 6.72
N GLY A 85 -19.71 4.07 5.84
CA GLY A 85 -19.42 4.50 4.48
C GLY A 85 -19.18 3.31 3.56
N GLN A 86 -18.51 3.54 2.44
CA GLN A 86 -18.32 2.51 1.41
C GLN A 86 -16.89 2.50 0.90
N ILE A 87 -16.37 1.32 0.62
CA ILE A 87 -15.13 1.11 -0.16
C ILE A 87 -15.46 0.18 -1.32
N LEU A 88 -15.37 0.71 -2.53
CA LEU A 88 -15.46 -0.10 -3.74
C LEU A 88 -14.05 -0.46 -4.21
N PHE A 89 -13.81 -1.73 -4.47
CA PHE A 89 -12.63 -2.24 -5.13
C PHE A 89 -13.03 -2.79 -6.49
N ARG A 90 -12.54 -2.15 -7.57
CA ARG A 90 -12.99 -2.49 -8.92
C ARG A 90 -14.52 -2.47 -9.08
N GLY A 91 -15.20 -1.55 -8.41
CA GLY A 91 -16.67 -1.45 -8.42
C GLY A 91 -17.40 -2.41 -7.49
N GLU A 92 -16.72 -3.35 -6.83
CA GLU A 92 -17.28 -4.29 -5.86
C GLU A 92 -17.12 -3.75 -4.44
N ASP A 93 -18.22 -3.73 -3.66
CA ASP A 93 -18.17 -3.28 -2.26
C ASP A 93 -17.39 -4.27 -1.39
N LEU A 94 -16.24 -3.83 -0.85
CA LEU A 94 -15.38 -4.64 0.01
C LEU A 94 -16.05 -5.15 1.29
N TYR A 95 -17.09 -4.47 1.74
CA TYR A 95 -17.84 -4.82 2.97
C TYR A 95 -19.19 -5.47 2.66
N GLY A 96 -19.45 -5.80 1.40
CA GLY A 96 -20.65 -6.53 0.98
C GLY A 96 -20.76 -7.88 1.71
N SER A 97 -21.99 -8.28 2.05
CA SER A 97 -22.25 -9.49 2.85
C SER A 97 -21.72 -10.80 2.25
N LYS A 98 -21.43 -10.81 0.96
CA LYS A 98 -20.89 -11.98 0.22
C LYS A 98 -19.37 -11.93 0.03
N VAL A 99 -18.70 -10.86 0.45
CA VAL A 99 -17.27 -10.67 0.22
C VAL A 99 -16.48 -11.20 1.42
N ASP A 100 -15.67 -12.24 1.17
CA ASP A 100 -14.80 -12.82 2.16
C ASP A 100 -13.50 -12.01 2.30
N ALA A 101 -13.13 -11.66 3.55
CA ALA A 101 -11.94 -10.88 3.85
C ALA A 101 -10.63 -11.56 3.42
N ALA A 102 -10.55 -12.90 3.44
CA ALA A 102 -9.37 -13.62 2.98
C ALA A 102 -9.20 -13.49 1.47
N THR A 103 -10.29 -13.49 0.73
CA THR A 103 -10.30 -13.23 -0.72
C THR A 103 -9.83 -11.81 -1.04
N VAL A 104 -10.28 -10.80 -0.29
CA VAL A 104 -9.79 -9.42 -0.43
C VAL A 104 -8.28 -9.37 -0.18
N ARG A 105 -7.79 -9.97 0.91
CA ARG A 105 -6.35 -9.95 1.28
C ARG A 105 -5.44 -10.70 0.30
N ARG A 106 -5.97 -11.61 -0.50
CA ARG A 106 -5.22 -12.23 -1.61
C ARG A 106 -5.02 -11.27 -2.77
N ARG A 107 -6.04 -10.46 -3.08
CA ARG A 107 -6.01 -9.48 -4.19
C ARG A 107 -5.30 -8.18 -3.80
N VAL A 108 -5.27 -7.85 -2.49
CA VAL A 108 -4.70 -6.61 -1.94
C VAL A 108 -3.62 -6.97 -0.92
N GLY A 109 -2.38 -7.07 -1.41
CA GLY A 109 -1.21 -7.41 -0.61
C GLY A 109 -0.81 -6.25 0.32
N MET A 110 -0.11 -6.58 1.43
CA MET A 110 0.36 -5.58 2.39
C MET A 110 1.80 -5.80 2.81
N VAL A 111 2.56 -4.71 2.82
CA VAL A 111 3.90 -4.60 3.38
C VAL A 111 3.83 -3.69 4.59
N PHE A 112 4.30 -4.18 5.75
CA PHE A 112 4.21 -3.48 7.02
C PHE A 112 5.43 -2.58 7.26
N GLN A 113 5.27 -1.60 8.14
CA GLN A 113 6.31 -0.67 8.57
C GLN A 113 7.54 -1.39 9.14
N LYS A 114 7.31 -2.37 10.03
CA LYS A 114 8.38 -3.23 10.53
C LYS A 114 8.44 -4.48 9.67
N SER A 115 9.60 -4.75 9.10
CA SER A 115 9.85 -6.02 8.41
C SER A 115 9.51 -7.20 9.33
N ASN A 116 8.71 -8.13 8.81
CA ASN A 116 8.15 -9.23 9.59
C ASN A 116 8.30 -10.58 8.86
N PRO A 117 9.53 -10.98 8.50
CA PRO A 117 9.71 -12.33 7.98
C PRO A 117 9.26 -13.34 9.03
N PHE A 118 8.72 -14.47 8.60
CA PHE A 118 8.37 -15.56 9.51
C PHE A 118 9.67 -16.13 10.12
N PRO A 119 9.86 -16.06 11.44
CA PRO A 119 11.17 -16.30 12.06
C PRO A 119 11.64 -17.75 11.96
N THR A 120 10.72 -18.69 11.86
CA THR A 120 11.01 -20.13 11.75
C THR A 120 11.15 -20.63 10.31
N MET A 121 10.97 -19.73 9.34
CA MET A 121 11.00 -20.08 7.92
C MET A 121 12.28 -19.57 7.25
N SER A 122 12.77 -20.35 6.29
CA SER A 122 13.84 -19.95 5.39
C SER A 122 13.41 -18.79 4.46
N ILE A 123 14.36 -18.24 3.71
CA ILE A 123 14.09 -17.22 2.68
C ILE A 123 13.08 -17.75 1.67
N ALA A 124 13.32 -18.93 1.11
CA ALA A 124 12.42 -19.58 0.15
C ALA A 124 11.01 -19.77 0.73
N GLU A 125 10.92 -20.32 1.95
CA GLU A 125 9.64 -20.60 2.59
C GLU A 125 8.86 -19.31 2.90
N ASN A 126 9.53 -18.23 3.32
CA ASN A 126 8.90 -16.94 3.52
C ASN A 126 8.21 -16.44 2.24
N VAL A 127 8.87 -16.52 1.09
CA VAL A 127 8.32 -16.04 -0.17
C VAL A 127 7.08 -16.84 -0.58
N VAL A 128 7.14 -18.17 -0.48
CA VAL A 128 6.04 -19.05 -0.95
C VAL A 128 4.97 -19.35 0.10
N ALA A 129 5.08 -18.78 1.31
CA ALA A 129 4.17 -19.07 2.42
C ALA A 129 2.69 -18.84 2.03
N GLY A 130 2.39 -17.71 1.39
CA GLY A 130 1.04 -17.39 0.92
C GLY A 130 0.51 -18.37 -0.11
N LEU A 131 1.34 -18.78 -1.08
CA LEU A 131 0.97 -19.76 -2.10
C LEU A 131 0.64 -21.12 -1.47
N ARG A 132 1.48 -21.58 -0.53
CA ARG A 132 1.24 -22.83 0.22
C ARG A 132 -0.07 -22.79 1.00
N LEU A 133 -0.37 -21.69 1.67
CA LEU A 133 -1.62 -21.48 2.41
C LEU A 133 -2.84 -21.51 1.48
N ASN A 134 -2.69 -21.05 0.23
CA ASN A 134 -3.72 -21.12 -0.80
C ASN A 134 -3.76 -22.46 -1.57
N GLY A 135 -3.07 -23.48 -1.07
CA GLY A 135 -3.18 -24.85 -1.60
C GLY A 135 -2.23 -25.18 -2.75
N VAL A 136 -1.31 -24.29 -3.15
CA VAL A 136 -0.30 -24.62 -4.17
C VAL A 136 0.68 -25.63 -3.60
N ARG A 137 0.76 -26.83 -4.22
CA ARG A 137 1.60 -27.95 -3.77
C ARG A 137 2.73 -28.28 -4.76
N SER A 138 2.58 -27.91 -6.01
CA SER A 138 3.58 -28.19 -7.05
C SER A 138 4.89 -27.46 -6.72
N ARG A 139 5.97 -28.22 -6.53
CA ARG A 139 7.31 -27.70 -6.23
C ARG A 139 7.84 -26.82 -7.37
N GLY A 140 7.57 -27.22 -8.62
CA GLY A 140 7.95 -26.43 -9.81
C GLY A 140 7.30 -25.04 -9.81
N VAL A 141 5.98 -24.97 -9.58
CA VAL A 141 5.22 -23.71 -9.52
C VAL A 141 5.73 -22.84 -8.36
N LEU A 142 5.94 -23.42 -7.17
CA LEU A 142 6.46 -22.69 -6.01
C LEU A 142 7.85 -22.09 -6.29
N ASN A 143 8.74 -22.84 -6.92
CA ASN A 143 10.08 -22.37 -7.26
C ASN A 143 10.06 -21.23 -8.30
N GLU A 144 9.21 -21.36 -9.32
CA GLU A 144 9.03 -20.32 -10.34
C GLU A 144 8.53 -19.00 -9.73
N HIS A 145 7.46 -19.06 -8.92
CA HIS A 145 6.95 -17.88 -8.22
C HIS A 145 7.96 -17.29 -7.24
N MET A 146 8.72 -18.14 -6.53
CA MET A 146 9.75 -17.69 -5.60
C MET A 146 10.85 -16.92 -6.32
N GLU A 147 11.44 -17.50 -7.38
CA GLU A 147 12.50 -16.84 -8.14
C GLU A 147 12.00 -15.53 -8.75
N LYS A 148 10.82 -15.55 -9.40
CA LYS A 148 10.19 -14.37 -9.96
C LYS A 148 10.00 -13.27 -8.91
N ALA A 149 9.47 -13.60 -7.74
CA ALA A 149 9.22 -12.65 -6.66
C ALA A 149 10.53 -12.09 -6.07
N LEU A 150 11.56 -12.91 -5.88
CA LEU A 150 12.87 -12.47 -5.41
C LEU A 150 13.58 -11.57 -6.43
N ARG A 151 13.45 -11.83 -7.73
CA ARG A 151 13.95 -10.95 -8.80
C ARG A 151 13.20 -9.62 -8.79
N MET A 152 11.86 -9.67 -8.75
CA MET A 152 11.01 -8.47 -8.69
C MET A 152 11.26 -7.61 -7.45
N SER A 153 11.77 -8.18 -6.35
CA SER A 153 12.12 -7.45 -5.13
C SER A 153 13.60 -7.06 -5.05
N ALA A 154 14.35 -7.20 -6.17
CA ALA A 154 15.80 -6.93 -6.26
C ALA A 154 16.59 -7.64 -5.15
N LEU A 155 16.19 -8.87 -4.77
CA LEU A 155 16.82 -9.64 -3.70
C LEU A 155 17.49 -10.94 -4.22
N TRP A 156 17.12 -11.41 -5.41
CA TRP A 156 17.55 -12.69 -5.96
C TRP A 156 19.06 -12.87 -5.97
N ASP A 157 19.81 -11.93 -6.52
CA ASP A 157 21.26 -12.05 -6.66
C ASP A 157 22.01 -12.03 -5.33
N GLU A 158 21.38 -11.53 -4.27
CA GLU A 158 21.95 -11.49 -2.92
C GLU A 158 21.69 -12.80 -2.15
N VAL A 159 20.70 -13.62 -2.55
CA VAL A 159 20.26 -14.78 -1.74
C VAL A 159 20.13 -16.09 -2.50
N LYS A 160 20.28 -16.11 -3.83
CA LYS A 160 20.04 -17.28 -4.69
C LYS A 160 20.86 -18.52 -4.29
N ASP A 161 22.06 -18.31 -3.74
CA ASP A 161 22.97 -19.40 -3.35
C ASP A 161 22.69 -19.92 -1.93
N ASP A 162 21.78 -19.24 -1.16
CA ASP A 162 21.53 -19.58 0.24
C ASP A 162 20.04 -19.43 0.64
N LEU A 163 19.14 -19.91 -0.21
CA LEU A 163 17.68 -19.81 -0.05
C LEU A 163 17.13 -20.53 1.18
N ASN A 164 17.89 -21.49 1.73
CA ASN A 164 17.51 -22.24 2.93
C ASN A 164 17.88 -21.52 4.23
N ARG A 165 18.62 -20.43 4.17
CA ARG A 165 18.97 -19.61 5.33
C ARG A 165 17.73 -18.98 5.96
N PRO A 166 17.66 -18.88 7.31
CA PRO A 166 16.53 -18.22 7.98
C PRO A 166 16.32 -16.79 7.50
N GLY A 167 15.08 -16.41 7.18
CA GLY A 167 14.76 -15.08 6.68
C GLY A 167 15.14 -13.95 7.67
N ILE A 168 15.09 -14.22 8.97
CA ILE A 168 15.48 -13.26 10.02
C ILE A 168 17.00 -12.97 10.07
N SER A 169 17.83 -13.77 9.45
CA SER A 169 19.29 -13.57 9.40
C SER A 169 19.73 -12.52 8.37
N LEU A 170 18.80 -12.05 7.55
CA LEU A 170 19.01 -10.99 6.57
C LEU A 170 19.16 -9.61 7.25
N SER A 171 19.84 -8.66 6.60
CA SER A 171 19.85 -7.25 7.04
C SER A 171 18.45 -6.63 7.01
N GLY A 172 18.23 -5.52 7.70
CA GLY A 172 16.91 -4.86 7.75
C GLY A 172 16.34 -4.54 6.36
N GLY A 173 17.16 -3.99 5.46
CA GLY A 173 16.75 -3.71 4.09
C GLY A 173 16.47 -4.98 3.26
N GLN A 174 17.25 -6.04 3.46
CA GLN A 174 16.98 -7.34 2.85
C GLN A 174 15.70 -7.99 3.38
N GLN A 175 15.45 -7.91 4.70
CA GLN A 175 14.20 -8.39 5.30
C GLN A 175 12.98 -7.64 4.75
N GLN A 176 13.09 -6.33 4.55
CA GLN A 176 12.00 -5.55 3.95
C GLN A 176 11.73 -5.99 2.51
N ARG A 177 12.78 -6.15 1.70
CA ARG A 177 12.64 -6.68 0.33
C ARG A 177 12.13 -8.14 0.31
N LEU A 178 12.46 -8.95 1.31
CA LEU A 178 11.87 -10.29 1.47
C LEU A 178 10.37 -10.21 1.77
N CYS A 179 9.93 -9.26 2.60
CA CYS A 179 8.50 -9.03 2.87
C CYS A 179 7.77 -8.54 1.61
N ILE A 180 8.41 -7.70 0.78
CA ILE A 180 7.88 -7.31 -0.53
C ILE A 180 7.81 -8.53 -1.45
N ALA A 181 8.88 -9.36 -1.54
CA ALA A 181 8.86 -10.60 -2.32
C ALA A 181 7.70 -11.52 -1.93
N ARG A 182 7.48 -11.71 -0.62
CA ARG A 182 6.34 -12.48 -0.10
C ARG A 182 5.00 -11.94 -0.54
N ALA A 183 4.83 -10.62 -0.58
CA ALA A 183 3.60 -9.97 -1.01
C ALA A 183 3.39 -10.13 -2.52
N VAL A 184 4.41 -9.88 -3.35
CA VAL A 184 4.29 -9.97 -4.83
C VAL A 184 4.23 -11.41 -5.34
N ALA A 185 4.73 -12.40 -4.59
CA ALA A 185 4.62 -13.82 -4.96
C ALA A 185 3.17 -14.29 -5.13
N MET A 186 2.23 -13.61 -4.45
CA MET A 186 0.79 -13.86 -4.56
C MET A 186 0.15 -13.22 -5.81
N GLU A 187 0.91 -12.44 -6.57
CA GLU A 187 0.45 -11.66 -7.73
C GLU A 187 -0.82 -10.83 -7.43
N PRO A 188 -0.78 -9.97 -6.39
CA PRO A 188 -1.94 -9.16 -6.01
C PRO A 188 -2.23 -8.11 -7.09
N GLU A 189 -3.44 -7.53 -7.09
CA GLU A 189 -3.78 -6.39 -7.95
C GLU A 189 -3.26 -5.06 -7.37
N VAL A 190 -3.19 -4.98 -6.05
CA VAL A 190 -2.77 -3.78 -5.31
C VAL A 190 -1.75 -4.15 -4.23
N LEU A 191 -0.75 -3.30 -4.05
CA LEU A 191 0.21 -3.37 -2.95
C LEU A 191 -0.01 -2.18 -2.01
N LEU A 192 -0.34 -2.47 -0.78
CA LEU A 192 -0.39 -1.49 0.31
C LEU A 192 0.94 -1.50 1.05
N MET A 193 1.55 -0.34 1.25
CA MET A 193 2.84 -0.21 1.92
C MET A 193 2.73 0.80 3.07
N ASP A 194 2.81 0.32 4.31
CA ASP A 194 2.73 1.14 5.51
C ASP A 194 4.15 1.52 5.96
N GLU A 195 4.61 2.72 5.64
CA GLU A 195 5.94 3.28 5.97
C GLU A 195 7.11 2.32 5.66
N PRO A 196 7.26 1.79 4.44
CA PRO A 196 8.16 0.68 4.14
C PRO A 196 9.64 0.98 4.31
N CYS A 197 10.03 2.25 4.44
CA CYS A 197 11.43 2.70 4.56
C CYS A 197 11.77 3.27 5.94
N SER A 198 10.81 3.37 6.88
CA SER A 198 10.99 4.13 8.13
C SER A 198 12.08 3.59 9.07
N ALA A 199 12.43 2.30 8.95
CA ALA A 199 13.43 1.64 9.79
C ALA A 199 14.72 1.29 9.01
N LEU A 200 14.90 1.85 7.81
CA LEU A 200 16.03 1.54 6.93
C LEU A 200 17.08 2.66 6.92
N ASP A 201 18.32 2.27 6.67
CA ASP A 201 19.39 3.21 6.36
C ASP A 201 19.17 3.88 4.98
N PRO A 202 19.86 5.00 4.67
CA PRO A 202 19.64 5.73 3.41
C PRO A 202 19.89 4.89 2.14
N ILE A 203 20.85 3.96 2.16
CA ILE A 203 21.18 3.12 0.99
C ILE A 203 20.05 2.10 0.76
N ALA A 204 19.60 1.44 1.83
CA ALA A 204 18.48 0.50 1.76
C ALA A 204 17.18 1.21 1.39
N THR A 205 16.96 2.44 1.87
CA THR A 205 15.82 3.29 1.50
C THR A 205 15.82 3.55 -0.01
N GLY A 206 16.94 3.99 -0.61
CA GLY A 206 17.05 4.21 -2.04
C GLY A 206 16.68 2.98 -2.86
N LYS A 207 17.20 1.80 -2.49
CA LYS A 207 16.86 0.53 -3.15
C LYS A 207 15.37 0.18 -3.09
N VAL A 208 14.70 0.46 -1.95
CA VAL A 208 13.26 0.21 -1.82
C VAL A 208 12.45 1.24 -2.62
N GLU A 209 12.88 2.50 -2.69
CA GLU A 209 12.23 3.53 -3.51
C GLU A 209 12.31 3.19 -5.00
N GLU A 210 13.49 2.79 -5.51
CA GLU A 210 13.66 2.31 -6.88
C GLU A 210 12.76 1.10 -7.17
N LEU A 211 12.73 0.13 -6.26
CA LEU A 211 11.87 -1.04 -6.35
C LEU A 211 10.38 -0.67 -6.43
N ILE A 212 9.90 0.30 -5.64
CA ILE A 212 8.52 0.77 -5.68
C ILE A 212 8.18 1.32 -7.07
N GLN A 213 9.08 2.08 -7.69
CA GLN A 213 8.91 2.61 -9.05
C GLN A 213 8.84 1.49 -10.11
N GLU A 214 9.65 0.46 -9.98
CA GLU A 214 9.61 -0.70 -10.88
C GLU A 214 8.29 -1.50 -10.73
N LEU A 215 7.85 -1.71 -9.49
CA LEU A 215 6.61 -2.43 -9.19
C LEU A 215 5.35 -1.73 -9.71
N LYS A 216 5.35 -0.40 -9.84
CA LYS A 216 4.28 0.39 -10.43
C LYS A 216 3.88 -0.11 -11.83
N GLN A 217 4.82 -0.62 -12.61
CA GLN A 217 4.54 -1.14 -13.96
C GLN A 217 3.52 -2.29 -13.96
N ARG A 218 3.37 -2.97 -12.83
CA ARG A 218 2.52 -4.15 -12.68
C ARG A 218 1.39 -3.99 -11.68
N TYR A 219 1.60 -3.18 -10.64
CA TYR A 219 0.69 -3.06 -9.49
C TYR A 219 0.18 -1.63 -9.32
N THR A 220 -1.01 -1.51 -8.77
CA THR A 220 -1.44 -0.27 -8.11
C THR A 220 -0.79 -0.22 -6.73
N ILE A 221 -0.20 0.91 -6.34
CA ILE A 221 0.51 1.01 -5.06
C ILE A 221 -0.11 2.12 -4.22
N VAL A 222 -0.40 1.82 -2.95
CA VAL A 222 -0.78 2.81 -1.95
C VAL A 222 0.29 2.84 -0.88
N LEU A 223 1.00 3.96 -0.78
CA LEU A 223 2.15 4.15 0.08
C LEU A 223 1.82 5.11 1.22
N VAL A 224 1.87 4.66 2.47
CA VAL A 224 1.87 5.57 3.63
C VAL A 224 3.30 5.96 3.95
N THR A 225 3.55 7.25 4.09
CA THR A 225 4.83 7.76 4.57
C THR A 225 4.64 9.08 5.35
N HIS A 226 5.49 9.33 6.33
CA HIS A 226 5.62 10.64 6.98
C HIS A 226 6.74 11.49 6.35
N ASN A 227 7.49 10.95 5.40
CA ASN A 227 8.56 11.64 4.69
C ASN A 227 8.02 12.25 3.38
N MET A 228 7.82 13.57 3.35
CA MET A 228 7.32 14.31 2.19
C MET A 228 8.26 14.21 0.99
N GLN A 229 9.57 14.12 1.21
CA GLN A 229 10.54 13.98 0.12
C GLN A 229 10.42 12.60 -0.54
N GLN A 230 10.16 11.55 0.24
CA GLN A 230 9.87 10.21 -0.29
C GLN A 230 8.58 10.22 -1.12
N ALA A 231 7.51 10.84 -0.61
CA ALA A 231 6.27 10.97 -1.38
C ALA A 231 6.52 11.68 -2.72
N GLY A 232 7.22 12.83 -2.71
CA GLY A 232 7.53 13.56 -3.95
C GLY A 232 8.41 12.81 -4.95
N ARG A 233 9.27 11.86 -4.49
CA ARG A 233 10.08 11.02 -5.40
C ARG A 233 9.33 9.79 -5.91
N CYS A 234 8.44 9.24 -5.09
CA CYS A 234 7.88 7.91 -5.35
C CYS A 234 6.44 7.92 -5.87
N SER A 235 5.65 8.98 -5.66
CA SER A 235 4.22 8.94 -5.97
C SER A 235 3.82 9.75 -7.19
N ASP A 236 2.72 9.34 -7.82
CA ASP A 236 2.05 10.09 -8.88
C ASP A 236 0.99 11.02 -8.31
N PHE A 237 0.39 10.62 -7.18
CA PHE A 237 -0.64 11.36 -6.46
C PHE A 237 -0.33 11.36 -4.96
N THR A 238 -0.71 12.44 -4.30
CA THR A 238 -0.50 12.60 -2.86
C THR A 238 -1.79 12.98 -2.16
N ALA A 239 -2.17 12.21 -1.13
CA ALA A 239 -3.30 12.45 -0.26
C ALA A 239 -2.79 12.95 1.10
N PHE A 240 -3.11 14.19 1.47
CA PHE A 240 -2.73 14.76 2.77
C PHE A 240 -3.82 14.53 3.81
N PHE A 241 -3.47 13.79 4.85
CA PHE A 241 -4.34 13.47 5.99
C PHE A 241 -3.99 14.32 7.20
N TYR A 242 -5.03 14.88 7.84
CA TYR A 242 -4.92 15.60 9.10
C TYR A 242 -6.12 15.32 10.01
N LEU A 243 -5.88 14.94 11.26
CA LEU A 243 -6.91 14.64 12.29
C LEU A 243 -8.04 13.69 11.82
N GLY A 244 -7.69 12.69 11.03
CA GLY A 244 -8.61 11.68 10.50
C GLY A 244 -9.32 12.07 9.20
N GLN A 245 -9.06 13.25 8.66
CA GLN A 245 -9.69 13.77 7.44
C GLN A 245 -8.69 13.83 6.28
N LEU A 246 -9.20 13.64 5.06
CA LEU A 246 -8.49 13.99 3.85
C LEU A 246 -8.64 15.50 3.62
N VAL A 247 -7.52 16.21 3.65
CA VAL A 247 -7.48 17.68 3.50
C VAL A 247 -7.27 18.07 2.04
N GLU A 248 -6.39 17.35 1.35
CA GLU A 248 -5.99 17.66 -0.02
C GLU A 248 -5.62 16.37 -0.76
N PHE A 249 -5.89 16.34 -2.06
CA PHE A 249 -5.49 15.24 -2.96
C PHE A 249 -5.14 15.80 -4.32
N ASP A 250 -3.87 15.65 -4.72
CA ASP A 250 -3.31 16.14 -5.97
C ASP A 250 -2.42 15.08 -6.64
#